data_15a872c13af1ecdc6281848b3d5666e2
#
_entry.id   15a872c13af1ecdc6281848b3d5666e2
#
_cell.length_a   1.000
_cell.length_b   1.000
_cell.length_c   1.000
_cell.angle_alpha   90.00
_cell.angle_beta   90.00
_cell.angle_gamma   90.00
#
_symmetry.space_group_name_H-M   'P 1'
#
loop_
_entity.id
_entity.type
_entity.pdbx_description
1 polymer ?
#
loop_
_entity_poly.entity_id
_entity_poly.type
_entity_poly.pdbx_seq_one_letter_code
_entity_poly.pdbx_strand_id
1 'polypeptide(L)'
;MQRREFLKNAAMISAVGATATVADDAGKIKDDYKPQGSSLQPEFSVKDGKISMNDGHSVVFSMCHGCVAKCGLRLHVDEKADRVLRCTGNPYHPLSNVHWASFDTSINDALLATTASGEDDRRATVCARGAALPEMIASPIRILSPLKRVGKRGEGKWKKISFEQLIEEVVEGGDLFGEGHVDGLRAIHSDELIDEANPEYGTKRNQLLSFYLYDGRSDIVDRFIKKSFGTINHYSHGGICGGGFRVGGKIAHNAKGFAHTKPDYENSKFTIYWGTSPANGGNPFQKQAKMVAHARSTNDDFSYAVVDPTLTNAVKFASSNKGRWIGIKPGTDTALAMAMIR
;
A
#
# COMPACT_ATOMS: atom_id res chain seq x y z
N MET A 1 -2.75 36.66 15.52
CA MET A 1 -1.87 35.58 16.01
C MET A 1 -0.86 35.27 14.92
N GLN A 2 0.43 35.42 15.17
CA GLN A 2 1.46 35.19 14.15
C GLN A 2 1.61 33.68 13.90
N ARG A 3 1.83 33.31 12.63
CA ARG A 3 1.95 31.89 12.18
C ARG A 3 2.93 31.07 13.03
N ARG A 4 3.95 31.72 13.56
CA ARG A 4 4.97 31.10 14.41
C ARG A 4 4.45 30.77 15.81
N GLU A 5 3.56 31.57 16.37
CA GLU A 5 2.89 31.29 17.66
C GLU A 5 1.82 30.22 17.51
N PHE A 6 1.08 30.21 16.37
CA PHE A 6 0.14 29.14 16.07
C PHE A 6 0.86 27.78 15.98
N LEU A 7 2.00 27.72 15.31
CA LEU A 7 2.77 26.48 15.17
C LEU A 7 3.40 26.02 16.52
N LYS A 8 3.83 26.96 17.35
CA LYS A 8 4.30 26.65 18.71
C LYS A 8 3.16 26.13 19.60
N ASN A 9 1.99 26.75 19.52
CA ASN A 9 0.83 26.35 20.28
C ASN A 9 0.24 25.03 19.77
N ALA A 10 0.22 24.80 18.45
CA ALA A 10 -0.18 23.52 17.85
C ALA A 10 0.81 22.38 18.19
N ALA A 11 2.11 22.66 18.20
CA ALA A 11 3.12 21.71 18.64
C ALA A 11 3.04 21.43 20.16
N MET A 12 2.73 22.44 20.96
CA MET A 12 2.47 22.25 22.40
C MET A 12 1.15 21.53 22.66
N ILE A 13 0.09 21.80 21.90
CA ILE A 13 -1.19 21.10 22.05
C ILE A 13 -1.07 19.65 21.60
N SER A 14 -0.31 19.34 20.54
CA SER A 14 -0.04 17.95 20.16
C SER A 14 0.93 17.25 21.11
N ALA A 15 1.89 17.96 21.67
CA ALA A 15 2.76 17.43 22.73
C ALA A 15 2.03 17.33 24.09
N VAL A 16 1.17 18.29 24.43
CA VAL A 16 0.36 18.28 25.65
C VAL A 16 -0.86 17.36 25.50
N GLY A 17 -1.44 17.20 24.30
CA GLY A 17 -2.46 16.18 24.04
C GLY A 17 -1.92 14.75 24.12
N ALA A 18 -0.71 14.52 23.62
CA ALA A 18 0.00 13.24 23.80
C ALA A 18 0.58 13.08 25.21
N THR A 19 0.88 14.19 25.93
CA THR A 19 1.39 14.14 27.29
C THR A 19 0.31 14.34 28.37
N ALA A 20 -0.90 14.86 28.06
CA ALA A 20 -1.93 15.03 29.09
C ALA A 20 -2.69 13.73 29.39
N THR A 21 -2.86 12.84 28.40
CA THR A 21 -3.26 11.43 28.69
C THR A 21 -2.10 10.57 29.22
N VAL A 22 -0.88 11.07 29.11
CA VAL A 22 0.35 10.43 29.57
C VAL A 22 0.88 11.09 30.86
N ALA A 23 0.47 12.31 31.21
CA ALA A 23 1.05 13.04 32.35
C ALA A 23 0.46 12.69 33.69
N ASP A 24 -0.78 12.22 33.79
CA ASP A 24 -1.29 11.64 35.05
C ASP A 24 -0.74 10.24 35.33
N ASP A 25 -0.27 9.54 34.27
CA ASP A 25 0.39 8.24 34.34
C ASP A 25 1.87 8.28 33.94
N ALA A 26 2.44 9.46 33.65
CA ALA A 26 3.84 9.58 33.20
C ALA A 26 4.84 8.99 34.22
N GLY A 27 4.52 9.00 35.49
CA GLY A 27 5.24 8.29 36.54
C GLY A 27 5.11 6.77 36.41
N LYS A 28 3.91 6.28 36.16
CA LYS A 28 3.62 4.86 35.99
C LYS A 28 4.12 4.33 34.64
N ILE A 29 3.98 5.11 33.57
CA ILE A 29 4.54 4.72 32.25
C ILE A 29 6.06 4.66 32.31
N LYS A 30 6.72 5.51 33.05
CA LYS A 30 8.18 5.42 33.28
C LYS A 30 8.58 4.18 34.12
N ASP A 31 7.73 3.73 35.02
CA ASP A 31 8.01 2.55 35.84
C ASP A 31 7.58 1.25 35.16
N ASP A 32 6.49 1.28 34.37
CA ASP A 32 6.01 0.14 33.56
C ASP A 32 6.76 0.02 32.26
N TYR A 33 7.24 1.13 31.70
CA TYR A 33 8.11 1.17 30.54
C TYR A 33 9.58 1.15 30.98
N LYS A 34 9.95 0.22 31.80
CA LYS A 34 11.35 -0.22 31.80
C LYS A 34 11.56 -0.94 30.50
N PRO A 35 12.35 -0.39 29.57
CA PRO A 35 12.79 -1.19 28.45
C PRO A 35 13.44 -2.41 29.06
N GLN A 36 12.80 -3.55 28.97
CA GLN A 36 13.38 -4.82 29.37
C GLN A 36 14.59 -5.06 28.48
N GLY A 37 15.76 -4.69 28.96
CA GLY A 37 16.94 -4.56 28.14
C GLY A 37 16.76 -3.47 27.07
N SER A 38 17.79 -3.05 26.42
CA SER A 38 17.82 -2.03 25.35
C SER A 38 16.98 -2.36 24.09
N SER A 39 16.09 -3.35 24.13
CA SER A 39 15.38 -3.79 22.94
C SER A 39 13.96 -3.23 22.91
N LEU A 40 13.76 -2.31 21.97
CA LEU A 40 12.45 -1.98 21.44
C LEU A 40 11.76 -3.17 20.75
N GLN A 41 12.31 -4.36 20.88
CA GLN A 41 11.90 -5.58 20.21
C GLN A 41 11.71 -6.69 21.24
N PRO A 42 10.49 -6.79 21.85
CA PRO A 42 10.24 -7.78 22.91
C PRO A 42 10.36 -9.23 22.40
N GLU A 43 10.32 -9.45 21.10
CA GLU A 43 10.29 -10.77 20.49
C GLU A 43 11.63 -11.47 20.52
N PHE A 44 12.73 -10.73 20.56
CA PHE A 44 14.05 -11.31 20.59
C PHE A 44 15.06 -10.48 21.40
N SER A 45 16.11 -11.12 21.83
CA SER A 45 17.28 -10.50 22.46
C SER A 45 18.53 -10.74 21.62
N VAL A 46 19.47 -9.79 21.67
CA VAL A 46 20.78 -9.92 21.05
C VAL A 46 21.82 -9.96 22.15
N LYS A 47 22.55 -11.04 22.24
CA LYS A 47 23.64 -11.22 23.18
C LYS A 47 24.85 -11.80 22.46
N ASP A 48 26.02 -11.18 22.64
CA ASP A 48 27.28 -11.63 22.05
C ASP A 48 27.20 -11.85 20.52
N GLY A 49 26.48 -10.95 19.82
CA GLY A 49 26.27 -11.04 18.39
C GLY A 49 25.30 -12.16 17.93
N LYS A 50 24.62 -12.82 18.85
CA LYS A 50 23.64 -13.88 18.55
C LYS A 50 22.23 -13.40 18.86
N ILE A 51 21.28 -13.69 17.95
CA ILE A 51 19.87 -13.47 18.19
C ILE A 51 19.27 -14.73 18.81
N SER A 52 18.47 -14.54 19.85
CA SER A 52 17.60 -15.57 20.40
C SER A 52 16.18 -15.03 20.52
N MET A 53 15.20 -15.88 20.11
CA MET A 53 13.78 -15.55 20.31
C MET A 53 13.46 -15.64 21.79
N ASN A 54 12.71 -14.66 22.28
CA ASN A 54 12.20 -14.69 23.65
C ASN A 54 11.01 -15.67 23.74
N ASP A 55 10.86 -16.30 24.90
CA ASP A 55 9.80 -17.29 25.13
C ASP A 55 8.40 -16.75 24.82
N GLY A 56 7.60 -17.51 24.09
CA GLY A 56 6.26 -17.13 23.66
C GLY A 56 6.21 -16.13 22.51
N HIS A 57 7.32 -15.94 21.81
CA HIS A 57 7.37 -15.11 20.59
C HIS A 57 7.95 -15.86 19.41
N SER A 58 7.45 -15.53 18.24
CA SER A 58 7.98 -16.05 16.97
C SER A 58 7.99 -15.00 15.87
N VAL A 59 8.74 -15.30 14.82
CA VAL A 59 8.75 -14.48 13.58
C VAL A 59 8.36 -15.35 12.42
N VAL A 60 7.30 -14.96 11.73
CA VAL A 60 6.77 -15.66 10.56
C VAL A 60 6.94 -14.77 9.32
N PHE A 61 7.39 -15.36 8.23
CA PHE A 61 7.50 -14.64 6.96
C PHE A 61 6.17 -14.67 6.20
N SER A 62 5.83 -13.53 5.63
CA SER A 62 4.59 -13.35 4.87
C SER A 62 4.79 -12.31 3.77
N MET A 63 3.71 -11.92 3.11
CA MET A 63 3.71 -10.95 2.03
C MET A 63 2.61 -9.91 2.23
N CYS A 64 2.94 -8.65 1.99
CA CYS A 64 1.98 -7.55 2.06
C CYS A 64 1.06 -7.55 0.84
N HIS A 65 -0.24 -7.45 1.07
CA HIS A 65 -1.25 -7.27 0.03
C HIS A 65 -1.87 -5.86 0.02
N GLY A 66 -1.25 -4.90 0.70
CA GLY A 66 -1.73 -3.52 0.74
C GLY A 66 -1.59 -2.74 -0.58
N CYS A 67 -0.80 -3.24 -1.53
CA CYS A 67 -0.70 -2.75 -2.90
C CYS A 67 -0.04 -3.80 -3.81
N VAL A 68 0.06 -3.47 -5.12
CA VAL A 68 0.62 -4.37 -6.14
C VAL A 68 2.11 -4.69 -5.97
N ALA A 69 2.84 -3.98 -5.11
CA ALA A 69 4.27 -4.25 -4.87
C ALA A 69 4.52 -5.57 -4.15
N LYS A 70 3.59 -6.04 -3.32
CA LYS A 70 3.68 -7.33 -2.62
C LYS A 70 4.99 -7.50 -1.85
N CYS A 71 5.39 -6.47 -1.10
CA CYS A 71 6.64 -6.50 -0.32
C CYS A 71 6.63 -7.67 0.68
N GLY A 72 7.77 -8.34 0.83
CA GLY A 72 7.95 -9.37 1.85
C GLY A 72 7.91 -8.79 3.26
N LEU A 73 7.26 -9.49 4.16
CA LEU A 73 7.07 -9.11 5.56
C LEU A 73 7.68 -10.13 6.51
N ARG A 74 8.07 -9.64 7.68
CA ARG A 74 8.20 -10.40 8.90
C ARG A 74 7.07 -10.02 9.83
N LEU A 75 6.31 -10.99 10.26
CA LEU A 75 5.26 -10.84 11.27
C LEU A 75 5.85 -11.24 12.62
N HIS A 76 5.84 -10.34 13.56
CA HIS A 76 6.28 -10.59 14.93
C HIS A 76 5.04 -10.99 15.74
N VAL A 77 5.04 -12.22 16.23
CA VAL A 77 3.88 -12.85 16.85
C VAL A 77 4.12 -13.04 18.32
N ASP A 78 3.14 -12.65 19.12
CA ASP A 78 3.00 -13.05 20.53
C ASP A 78 2.09 -14.28 20.56
N GLU A 79 2.69 -15.45 20.80
CA GLU A 79 1.98 -16.74 20.78
C GLU A 79 1.06 -16.91 21.98
N LYS A 80 1.39 -16.28 23.12
CA LYS A 80 0.58 -16.33 24.34
C LYS A 80 -0.69 -15.47 24.19
N ALA A 81 -0.58 -14.35 23.52
CA ALA A 81 -1.71 -13.46 23.25
C ALA A 81 -2.41 -13.76 21.92
N ASP A 82 -1.95 -14.74 21.13
CA ASP A 82 -2.46 -15.11 19.80
C ASP A 82 -2.65 -13.89 18.90
N ARG A 83 -1.60 -13.06 18.78
CA ARG A 83 -1.70 -11.83 18.00
C ARG A 83 -0.39 -11.46 17.31
N VAL A 84 -0.54 -10.74 16.19
CA VAL A 84 0.58 -10.07 15.52
C VAL A 84 0.85 -8.76 16.21
N LEU A 85 2.06 -8.60 16.78
CA LEU A 85 2.50 -7.38 17.45
C LEU A 85 2.82 -6.27 16.46
N ARG A 86 3.57 -6.62 15.42
CA ARG A 86 3.98 -5.68 14.37
C ARG A 86 4.40 -6.39 13.10
N CYS A 87 4.50 -5.62 12.02
CA CYS A 87 5.05 -6.06 10.75
C CYS A 87 6.32 -5.27 10.42
N THR A 88 7.36 -5.96 10.03
CA THR A 88 8.61 -5.37 9.52
C THR A 88 8.97 -5.94 8.15
N GLY A 89 9.96 -5.35 7.48
CA GLY A 89 10.40 -5.84 6.17
C GLY A 89 11.11 -7.19 6.27
N ASN A 90 10.93 -8.01 5.24
CA ASN A 90 11.68 -9.24 5.09
C ASN A 90 13.07 -8.93 4.49
N PRO A 91 14.18 -9.27 5.16
CA PRO A 91 15.53 -8.95 4.68
C PRO A 91 15.92 -9.66 3.39
N TYR A 92 15.33 -10.80 3.08
CA TYR A 92 15.57 -11.55 1.84
C TYR A 92 14.77 -11.02 0.64
N HIS A 93 13.82 -10.12 0.86
CA HIS A 93 12.90 -9.71 -0.19
C HIS A 93 13.36 -8.41 -0.87
N PRO A 94 13.59 -8.40 -2.20
CA PRO A 94 14.19 -7.27 -2.90
C PRO A 94 13.33 -6.00 -2.89
N LEU A 95 12.03 -6.11 -2.66
CA LEU A 95 11.15 -4.94 -2.54
C LEU A 95 11.09 -4.38 -1.12
N SER A 96 11.55 -5.15 -0.13
CA SER A 96 11.63 -4.70 1.28
C SER A 96 13.03 -4.19 1.64
N ASN A 97 14.02 -4.58 0.87
CA ASN A 97 15.41 -4.17 1.09
C ASN A 97 16.10 -3.84 -0.23
N VAL A 98 16.92 -2.80 -0.25
CA VAL A 98 17.76 -2.46 -1.41
C VAL A 98 18.87 -3.50 -1.54
N HIS A 99 19.57 -3.78 -0.45
CA HIS A 99 20.63 -4.77 -0.35
C HIS A 99 20.09 -6.01 0.38
N TRP A 100 19.30 -6.82 -0.33
CA TRP A 100 18.67 -8.00 0.28
C TRP A 100 19.70 -9.09 0.61
N ALA A 101 19.40 -9.85 1.65
CA ALA A 101 20.23 -10.97 2.05
C ALA A 101 20.10 -12.12 1.03
N SER A 102 21.23 -12.79 0.74
CA SER A 102 21.20 -14.06 0.00
C SER A 102 20.38 -15.11 0.73
N PHE A 103 19.74 -16.00 -0.01
CA PHE A 103 19.02 -17.13 0.59
C PHE A 103 19.92 -18.10 1.35
N ASP A 104 21.24 -18.05 1.09
CA ASP A 104 22.24 -18.84 1.85
C ASP A 104 22.57 -18.20 3.21
N THR A 105 22.18 -16.95 3.44
CA THR A 105 22.35 -16.27 4.72
C THR A 105 21.43 -16.90 5.76
N SER A 106 21.97 -17.24 6.93
CA SER A 106 21.13 -17.77 8.00
C SER A 106 20.08 -16.73 8.47
N ILE A 107 18.95 -17.21 8.99
CA ILE A 107 17.89 -16.33 9.51
C ILE A 107 18.46 -15.41 10.61
N ASN A 108 19.32 -15.92 11.47
CA ASN A 108 19.93 -15.13 12.53
C ASN A 108 20.83 -14.02 12.00
N ASP A 109 21.69 -14.33 11.02
CA ASP A 109 22.58 -13.34 10.40
C ASP A 109 21.79 -12.26 9.64
N ALA A 110 20.74 -12.67 8.92
CA ALA A 110 19.85 -11.74 8.24
C ALA A 110 19.08 -10.83 9.23
N LEU A 111 18.71 -11.33 10.39
CA LEU A 111 18.09 -10.54 11.45
C LEU A 111 19.10 -9.59 12.11
N LEU A 112 20.32 -10.06 12.40
CA LEU A 112 21.41 -9.23 12.92
C LEU A 112 21.74 -8.09 11.97
N ALA A 113 21.90 -8.35 10.69
CA ALA A 113 22.18 -7.33 9.69
C ALA A 113 21.11 -6.21 9.66
N THR A 114 19.87 -6.51 10.05
CA THR A 114 18.79 -5.50 10.13
C THR A 114 18.89 -4.60 11.35
N THR A 115 19.68 -4.96 12.35
CA THR A 115 19.92 -4.17 13.57
C THR A 115 21.22 -3.38 13.53
N ALA A 116 22.11 -3.69 12.60
CA ALA A 116 23.40 -3.03 12.47
C ALA A 116 23.24 -1.56 12.04
N SER A 117 24.00 -0.69 12.63
CA SER A 117 24.23 0.69 12.20
C SER A 117 25.57 0.74 11.47
N GLY A 118 25.62 1.24 10.24
CA GLY A 118 26.84 1.35 9.48
C GLY A 118 26.63 1.35 7.97
N GLU A 119 27.70 1.25 7.21
CA GLU A 119 27.68 1.26 5.75
C GLU A 119 26.83 0.14 5.14
N ASP A 120 26.73 -0.98 5.83
CA ASP A 120 25.89 -2.11 5.48
C ASP A 120 24.45 -1.93 5.97
N ASP A 121 23.75 -0.91 5.47
CA ASP A 121 22.33 -0.72 5.80
C ASP A 121 21.45 -1.79 5.12
N ARG A 122 21.48 -2.99 5.65
CA ARG A 122 20.65 -4.12 5.22
C ARG A 122 19.27 -4.14 5.89
N ARG A 123 18.89 -3.05 6.56
CA ARG A 123 17.59 -2.97 7.23
C ARG A 123 16.45 -3.06 6.23
N ALA A 124 15.69 -4.11 6.34
CA ALA A 124 14.47 -4.29 5.57
C ALA A 124 13.35 -3.44 6.15
N THR A 125 12.66 -2.71 5.30
CA THR A 125 11.63 -1.76 5.70
C THR A 125 10.29 -2.06 5.04
N VAL A 126 9.22 -1.57 5.64
CA VAL A 126 7.87 -1.53 5.07
C VAL A 126 7.36 -0.09 5.11
N CYS A 127 6.45 0.24 4.21
CA CYS A 127 5.73 1.51 4.30
C CYS A 127 4.67 1.46 5.41
N ALA A 128 4.13 2.62 5.76
CA ALA A 128 3.09 2.73 6.80
C ALA A 128 1.90 1.80 6.57
N ARG A 129 1.53 1.53 5.30
CA ARG A 129 0.45 0.60 4.96
C ARG A 129 0.76 -0.85 5.36
N GLY A 130 2.00 -1.30 5.13
CA GLY A 130 2.43 -2.63 5.57
C GLY A 130 2.58 -2.72 7.08
N ALA A 131 3.06 -1.65 7.72
CA ALA A 131 3.20 -1.59 9.18
C ALA A 131 1.84 -1.62 9.90
N ALA A 132 0.78 -1.07 9.28
CA ALA A 132 -0.56 -1.02 9.86
C ALA A 132 -1.39 -2.31 9.70
N LEU A 133 -0.82 -3.40 9.18
CA LEU A 133 -1.56 -4.66 9.01
C LEU A 133 -2.09 -5.25 10.32
N PRO A 134 -1.37 -5.20 11.46
CA PRO A 134 -1.91 -5.69 12.73
C PRO A 134 -3.19 -4.96 13.15
N GLU A 135 -3.22 -3.63 13.02
CA GLU A 135 -4.41 -2.83 13.32
C GLU A 135 -5.56 -3.11 12.35
N MET A 136 -5.25 -3.37 11.08
CA MET A 136 -6.28 -3.75 10.09
C MET A 136 -6.91 -5.11 10.42
N ILE A 137 -6.13 -6.07 10.88
CA ILE A 137 -6.61 -7.40 11.27
C ILE A 137 -7.50 -7.30 12.52
N ALA A 138 -7.07 -6.53 13.51
CA ALA A 138 -7.74 -6.34 14.79
C ALA A 138 -8.81 -5.23 14.78
N SER A 139 -9.06 -4.60 13.64
CA SER A 139 -9.98 -3.46 13.53
C SER A 139 -11.40 -3.82 13.99
N PRO A 140 -11.99 -3.07 14.93
CA PRO A 140 -13.34 -3.32 15.42
C PRO A 140 -14.42 -3.03 14.35
N ILE A 141 -14.06 -2.30 13.30
CA ILE A 141 -14.96 -2.02 12.17
C ILE A 141 -14.82 -3.02 11.02
N ARG A 142 -13.97 -4.04 11.19
CA ARG A 142 -13.81 -5.08 10.18
C ARG A 142 -15.11 -5.86 10.00
N ILE A 143 -15.55 -6.00 8.75
CA ILE A 143 -16.74 -6.77 8.40
C ILE A 143 -16.41 -8.26 8.52
N LEU A 144 -17.08 -8.96 9.45
CA LEU A 144 -16.87 -10.39 9.73
C LEU A 144 -18.04 -11.26 9.28
N SER A 145 -19.12 -10.65 8.79
CA SER A 145 -20.32 -11.36 8.34
C SER A 145 -20.90 -10.65 7.12
N PRO A 146 -21.61 -11.34 6.23
CA PRO A 146 -22.31 -10.70 5.14
C PRO A 146 -23.27 -9.62 5.64
N LEU A 147 -23.29 -8.50 4.92
CA LEU A 147 -24.16 -7.36 5.20
C LEU A 147 -25.08 -7.12 4.00
N LYS A 148 -26.37 -7.04 4.26
CA LYS A 148 -27.38 -6.67 3.28
C LYS A 148 -27.85 -5.24 3.53
N ARG A 149 -27.95 -4.44 2.48
CA ARG A 149 -28.55 -3.10 2.55
C ARG A 149 -30.01 -3.20 2.99
N VAL A 150 -30.41 -2.30 3.89
CA VAL A 150 -31.80 -2.05 4.24
C VAL A 150 -32.09 -0.57 4.04
N GLY A 151 -33.28 -0.25 3.52
CA GLY A 151 -33.62 1.12 3.13
C GLY A 151 -33.04 1.52 1.77
N LYS A 152 -33.17 2.81 1.44
CA LYS A 152 -32.77 3.35 0.14
C LYS A 152 -31.25 3.41 -0.02
N ARG A 153 -30.78 3.45 -1.28
CA ARG A 153 -29.35 3.68 -1.58
C ARG A 153 -28.89 5.01 -0.97
N GLY A 154 -27.71 4.98 -0.32
CA GLY A 154 -27.12 6.15 0.33
C GLY A 154 -27.52 6.34 1.81
N GLU A 155 -28.51 5.62 2.34
CA GLU A 155 -28.89 5.73 3.76
C GLU A 155 -27.87 5.08 4.71
N GLY A 156 -26.94 4.27 4.21
CA GLY A 156 -25.89 3.63 5.02
C GLY A 156 -26.42 2.61 6.04
N LYS A 157 -27.61 2.08 5.83
CA LYS A 157 -28.25 1.12 6.75
C LYS A 157 -28.03 -0.32 6.27
N TRP A 158 -27.58 -1.17 7.19
CA TRP A 158 -27.20 -2.55 6.90
C TRP A 158 -27.74 -3.51 7.96
N LYS A 159 -28.06 -4.74 7.54
CA LYS A 159 -28.35 -5.85 8.45
C LYS A 159 -27.39 -7.01 8.16
N LYS A 160 -27.03 -7.77 9.19
CA LYS A 160 -26.33 -9.04 9.02
C LYS A 160 -27.28 -10.08 8.43
N ILE A 161 -26.75 -10.88 7.51
CA ILE A 161 -27.42 -12.05 6.95
C ILE A 161 -26.49 -13.26 7.04
N SER A 162 -27.01 -14.46 6.86
CA SER A 162 -26.18 -15.65 6.77
C SER A 162 -25.45 -15.70 5.43
N PHE A 163 -24.41 -16.52 5.34
CA PHE A 163 -23.69 -16.73 4.09
C PHE A 163 -24.55 -17.47 3.07
N GLU A 164 -25.38 -18.41 3.53
CA GLU A 164 -26.34 -19.15 2.71
C GLU A 164 -27.35 -18.19 2.08
N GLN A 165 -27.93 -17.30 2.88
CA GLN A 165 -28.86 -16.27 2.37
C GLN A 165 -28.15 -15.35 1.36
N LEU A 166 -26.90 -14.94 1.60
CA LEU A 166 -26.13 -14.15 0.63
C LEU A 166 -26.03 -14.86 -0.71
N ILE A 167 -25.64 -16.14 -0.69
CA ILE A 167 -25.47 -16.93 -1.92
C ILE A 167 -26.80 -17.11 -2.63
N GLU A 168 -27.85 -17.47 -1.90
CA GLU A 168 -29.19 -17.65 -2.45
C GLU A 168 -29.68 -16.37 -3.16
N GLU A 169 -29.66 -15.24 -2.47
CA GLU A 169 -30.13 -13.97 -3.03
C GLU A 169 -29.30 -13.50 -4.23
N VAL A 170 -27.98 -13.72 -4.23
CA VAL A 170 -27.12 -13.37 -5.36
C VAL A 170 -27.35 -14.28 -6.55
N VAL A 171 -27.58 -15.57 -6.32
CA VAL A 171 -27.74 -16.56 -7.40
C VAL A 171 -29.15 -16.54 -7.98
N GLU A 172 -30.16 -16.51 -7.13
CA GLU A 172 -31.57 -16.65 -7.57
C GLU A 172 -32.27 -15.29 -7.78
N GLY A 173 -31.82 -14.23 -7.09
CA GLY A 173 -32.47 -12.92 -7.17
C GLY A 173 -33.74 -12.83 -6.31
N GLY A 174 -34.69 -11.98 -6.71
CA GLY A 174 -35.98 -11.79 -6.01
C GLY A 174 -36.32 -10.34 -5.73
N ASP A 175 -37.34 -10.08 -4.96
CA ASP A 175 -37.64 -8.74 -4.41
C ASP A 175 -36.79 -8.52 -3.15
N LEU A 176 -35.55 -8.12 -3.37
CA LEU A 176 -34.53 -8.10 -2.32
C LEU A 176 -34.55 -6.80 -1.50
N PHE A 177 -35.08 -5.71 -2.05
CA PHE A 177 -34.93 -4.37 -1.49
C PHE A 177 -36.24 -3.57 -1.42
N GLY A 178 -37.38 -4.17 -1.81
CA GLY A 178 -38.65 -3.48 -1.92
C GLY A 178 -38.69 -2.44 -3.06
N GLU A 179 -37.81 -2.58 -4.04
CA GLU A 179 -37.72 -1.72 -5.21
C GLU A 179 -38.06 -2.47 -6.52
N GLY A 180 -38.67 -3.65 -6.39
CA GLY A 180 -39.02 -4.55 -7.48
C GLY A 180 -38.07 -5.76 -7.56
N HIS A 181 -38.37 -6.64 -8.52
CA HIS A 181 -37.58 -7.85 -8.76
C HIS A 181 -36.17 -7.53 -9.27
N VAL A 182 -35.18 -8.21 -8.73
CA VAL A 182 -33.77 -8.18 -9.18
C VAL A 182 -33.39 -9.57 -9.66
N ASP A 183 -32.98 -9.69 -10.92
CA ASP A 183 -32.47 -10.94 -11.48
C ASP A 183 -31.21 -11.39 -10.79
N GLY A 184 -31.15 -12.67 -10.41
CA GLY A 184 -29.96 -13.31 -9.88
C GLY A 184 -28.99 -13.73 -10.99
N LEU A 185 -27.78 -14.14 -10.59
CA LEU A 185 -26.75 -14.57 -11.53
C LEU A 185 -27.21 -15.73 -12.43
N ARG A 186 -28.10 -16.59 -11.94
CA ARG A 186 -28.64 -17.71 -12.72
C ARG A 186 -29.50 -17.22 -13.88
N ALA A 187 -30.35 -16.24 -13.66
CA ALA A 187 -31.22 -15.68 -14.70
C ALA A 187 -30.46 -14.94 -15.80
N ILE A 188 -29.41 -14.21 -15.42
CA ILE A 188 -28.61 -13.46 -16.39
C ILE A 188 -27.47 -14.28 -17.03
N HIS A 189 -27.22 -15.51 -16.59
CA HIS A 189 -26.27 -16.42 -17.23
C HIS A 189 -26.86 -17.08 -18.47
N SER A 190 -27.13 -16.28 -19.51
CA SER A 190 -27.80 -16.68 -20.74
C SER A 190 -27.12 -16.05 -21.95
N ASP A 191 -27.15 -16.76 -23.08
CA ASP A 191 -26.67 -16.27 -24.36
C ASP A 191 -27.70 -15.47 -25.15
N GLU A 192 -28.91 -15.29 -24.61
CA GLU A 192 -29.92 -14.40 -25.17
C GLU A 192 -29.44 -12.95 -25.13
N LEU A 193 -29.82 -12.17 -26.14
CA LEU A 193 -29.51 -10.73 -26.16
C LEU A 193 -30.16 -9.98 -25.01
N ILE A 194 -29.49 -8.95 -24.52
CA ILE A 194 -30.06 -8.01 -23.55
C ILE A 194 -31.25 -7.27 -24.17
N ASP A 195 -31.07 -6.87 -25.43
CA ASP A 195 -32.05 -6.13 -26.23
C ASP A 195 -31.88 -6.53 -27.69
N GLU A 196 -32.92 -7.09 -28.28
CA GLU A 196 -32.90 -7.49 -29.68
C GLU A 196 -32.82 -6.30 -30.65
N ALA A 197 -33.31 -5.12 -30.24
CA ALA A 197 -33.24 -3.90 -31.02
C ALA A 197 -31.82 -3.27 -31.00
N ASN A 198 -31.02 -3.60 -29.98
CA ASN A 198 -29.67 -3.09 -29.82
C ASN A 198 -28.68 -4.24 -29.54
N PRO A 199 -28.39 -5.08 -30.55
CA PRO A 199 -27.59 -6.29 -30.37
C PRO A 199 -26.14 -6.02 -29.94
N GLU A 200 -25.64 -4.79 -30.10
CA GLU A 200 -24.34 -4.35 -29.62
C GLU A 200 -24.18 -4.38 -28.09
N TYR A 201 -25.26 -4.39 -27.34
CA TYR A 201 -25.21 -4.61 -25.88
C TYR A 201 -24.80 -6.04 -25.53
N GLY A 202 -24.91 -6.95 -26.49
CA GLY A 202 -24.52 -8.34 -26.32
C GLY A 202 -25.51 -9.17 -25.49
N THR A 203 -25.00 -10.24 -24.91
CA THR A 203 -25.82 -11.22 -24.19
C THR A 203 -26.12 -10.80 -22.76
N LYS A 204 -27.17 -11.40 -22.15
CA LYS A 204 -27.55 -11.16 -20.75
C LYS A 204 -26.42 -11.32 -19.75
N ARG A 205 -25.40 -12.15 -20.05
CA ARG A 205 -24.18 -12.26 -19.22
C ARG A 205 -23.46 -10.91 -19.03
N ASN A 206 -23.58 -9.99 -20.00
CA ASN A 206 -22.96 -8.68 -19.92
C ASN A 206 -23.64 -7.73 -18.92
N GLN A 207 -24.77 -8.12 -18.32
CA GLN A 207 -25.38 -7.41 -17.19
C GLN A 207 -24.54 -7.57 -15.91
N LEU A 208 -23.69 -8.59 -15.80
CA LEU A 208 -22.73 -8.69 -14.71
C LEU A 208 -21.53 -7.79 -14.98
N LEU A 209 -21.40 -6.73 -14.19
CA LEU A 209 -20.19 -5.89 -14.14
C LEU A 209 -19.29 -6.33 -12.98
N SER A 210 -18.07 -6.69 -13.30
CA SER A 210 -17.03 -6.94 -12.31
C SER A 210 -16.03 -5.79 -12.28
N PHE A 211 -15.82 -5.23 -11.11
CA PHE A 211 -14.80 -4.21 -10.89
C PHE A 211 -13.91 -4.62 -9.72
N TYR A 212 -12.62 -4.85 -9.97
CA TYR A 212 -11.69 -5.35 -8.95
C TYR A 212 -10.32 -4.68 -9.02
N LEU A 213 -9.59 -4.78 -7.93
CA LEU A 213 -8.24 -4.25 -7.81
C LEU A 213 -7.20 -5.32 -8.13
N TYR A 214 -6.09 -4.88 -8.72
CA TYR A 214 -4.95 -5.73 -9.06
C TYR A 214 -4.18 -6.12 -7.78
N ASP A 215 -4.58 -7.19 -7.11
CA ASP A 215 -3.94 -7.62 -5.87
C ASP A 215 -3.12 -8.92 -5.98
N GLY A 216 -3.14 -9.55 -7.16
CA GLY A 216 -2.46 -10.81 -7.42
C GLY A 216 -3.30 -12.05 -7.14
N ARG A 217 -4.57 -11.90 -6.79
CA ARG A 217 -5.56 -12.97 -6.70
C ARG A 217 -6.59 -12.90 -7.82
N SER A 218 -6.29 -12.08 -8.82
CA SER A 218 -7.13 -11.89 -10.01
C SER A 218 -7.43 -13.18 -10.76
N ASP A 219 -6.54 -14.18 -10.69
CA ASP A 219 -6.71 -15.44 -11.41
C ASP A 219 -8.00 -16.17 -11.00
N ILE A 220 -8.37 -16.15 -9.72
CA ILE A 220 -9.62 -16.75 -9.22
C ILE A 220 -10.81 -15.97 -9.74
N VAL A 221 -10.77 -14.65 -9.64
CA VAL A 221 -11.83 -13.75 -10.10
C VAL A 221 -11.97 -13.83 -11.62
N ASP A 222 -10.87 -13.76 -12.35
CA ASP A 222 -10.84 -13.85 -13.81
C ASP A 222 -11.37 -15.19 -14.30
N ARG A 223 -11.04 -16.29 -13.62
CA ARG A 223 -11.56 -17.60 -13.97
C ARG A 223 -13.07 -17.66 -13.85
N PHE A 224 -13.64 -17.14 -12.78
CA PHE A 224 -15.08 -17.07 -12.61
C PHE A 224 -15.72 -16.12 -13.61
N ILE A 225 -15.30 -14.85 -13.62
CA ILE A 225 -15.94 -13.77 -14.37
C ILE A 225 -15.82 -13.99 -15.87
N LYS A 226 -14.61 -14.24 -16.37
CA LYS A 226 -14.34 -14.30 -17.82
C LYS A 226 -14.56 -15.68 -18.41
N LYS A 227 -14.26 -16.75 -17.65
CA LYS A 227 -14.26 -18.12 -18.19
C LYS A 227 -15.54 -18.88 -17.87
N SER A 228 -15.97 -18.83 -16.60
CA SER A 228 -17.17 -19.56 -16.17
C SER A 228 -18.44 -18.80 -16.45
N PHE A 229 -18.52 -17.53 -16.05
CA PHE A 229 -19.69 -16.70 -16.29
C PHE A 229 -19.71 -16.15 -17.72
N GLY A 230 -18.59 -15.62 -18.21
CA GLY A 230 -18.43 -15.22 -19.59
C GLY A 230 -18.82 -13.77 -19.90
N THR A 231 -18.90 -12.89 -18.90
CA THR A 231 -19.11 -11.46 -19.17
C THR A 231 -17.87 -10.80 -19.72
N ILE A 232 -18.06 -9.85 -20.65
CA ILE A 232 -16.99 -8.96 -21.14
C ILE A 232 -16.82 -7.74 -20.23
N ASN A 233 -17.77 -7.45 -19.37
CA ASN A 233 -17.82 -6.28 -18.50
C ASN A 233 -17.00 -6.51 -17.24
N HIS A 234 -15.68 -6.45 -17.38
CA HIS A 234 -14.78 -6.58 -16.27
C HIS A 234 -13.66 -5.55 -16.36
N TYR A 235 -13.52 -4.75 -15.33
CA TYR A 235 -12.64 -3.59 -15.30
C TYR A 235 -11.79 -3.54 -14.05
N SER A 236 -10.66 -2.85 -14.14
CA SER A 236 -9.87 -2.48 -12.99
C SER A 236 -9.48 -1.00 -13.09
N HIS A 237 -9.11 -0.40 -11.97
CA HIS A 237 -8.63 0.99 -11.95
C HIS A 237 -7.32 1.18 -12.74
N GLY A 238 -6.63 0.09 -13.09
CA GLY A 238 -5.34 0.12 -13.79
C GLY A 238 -5.38 0.83 -15.13
N GLY A 239 -6.52 0.82 -15.83
CA GLY A 239 -6.74 1.56 -17.08
C GLY A 239 -6.69 3.07 -16.88
N ILE A 240 -7.24 3.57 -15.78
CA ILE A 240 -7.27 5.00 -15.45
C ILE A 240 -5.97 5.42 -14.74
N CYS A 241 -5.49 4.61 -13.82
CA CYS A 241 -4.33 4.90 -12.97
C CYS A 241 -3.00 4.89 -13.73
N GLY A 242 -2.74 3.85 -14.50
CA GLY A 242 -1.45 3.59 -15.12
C GLY A 242 -1.48 3.45 -16.64
N GLY A 243 -2.64 3.63 -17.28
CA GLY A 243 -2.80 3.40 -18.72
C GLY A 243 -1.86 4.27 -19.55
N GLY A 244 -1.91 5.59 -19.37
CA GLY A 244 -1.05 6.54 -20.07
C GLY A 244 0.45 6.30 -19.82
N PHE A 245 0.84 6.12 -18.57
CA PHE A 245 2.22 5.81 -18.18
C PHE A 245 2.73 4.51 -18.83
N ARG A 246 1.93 3.45 -18.81
CA ARG A 246 2.31 2.16 -19.38
C ARG A 246 2.39 2.19 -20.91
N VAL A 247 1.45 2.87 -21.54
CA VAL A 247 1.45 3.04 -23.01
C VAL A 247 2.65 3.88 -23.46
N GLY A 248 2.87 5.03 -22.80
CA GLY A 248 4.05 5.86 -23.05
C GLY A 248 5.37 5.10 -22.86
N GLY A 249 5.48 4.36 -21.77
CA GLY A 249 6.64 3.53 -21.50
C GLY A 249 6.86 2.41 -22.54
N LYS A 250 5.79 1.76 -23.00
CA LYS A 250 5.88 0.78 -24.09
C LYS A 250 6.41 1.38 -25.38
N ILE A 251 5.92 2.56 -25.74
CA ILE A 251 6.37 3.28 -26.93
C ILE A 251 7.83 3.69 -26.80
N ALA A 252 8.19 4.32 -25.69
CA ALA A 252 9.53 4.86 -25.46
C ALA A 252 10.62 3.77 -25.36
N HIS A 253 10.28 2.61 -24.80
CA HIS A 253 11.25 1.54 -24.56
C HIS A 253 11.08 0.33 -25.49
N ASN A 254 10.19 0.38 -26.46
CA ASN A 254 9.88 -0.73 -27.36
C ASN A 254 9.65 -2.06 -26.64
N ALA A 255 8.98 -2.01 -25.50
CA ALA A 255 8.83 -3.15 -24.59
C ALA A 255 7.50 -3.87 -24.81
N LYS A 256 7.54 -5.19 -25.02
CA LYS A 256 6.35 -6.03 -25.12
C LYS A 256 5.59 -6.13 -23.80
N GLY A 257 6.28 -6.04 -22.68
CA GLY A 257 5.72 -6.03 -21.34
C GLY A 257 6.31 -4.91 -20.51
N PHE A 258 5.58 -3.81 -20.36
CA PHE A 258 5.98 -2.70 -19.52
C PHE A 258 5.16 -2.73 -18.23
N ALA A 259 5.75 -3.17 -17.14
CA ALA A 259 5.09 -3.14 -15.84
C ALA A 259 5.43 -1.83 -15.10
N HIS A 260 6.20 -1.88 -14.06
CA HIS A 260 6.55 -0.73 -13.25
C HIS A 260 8.07 -0.53 -13.24
N THR A 261 8.63 -0.08 -14.36
CA THR A 261 10.04 0.31 -14.43
C THR A 261 10.31 1.43 -13.44
N LYS A 262 11.40 1.33 -12.72
CA LYS A 262 11.86 2.33 -11.77
C LYS A 262 13.21 2.88 -12.19
N PRO A 263 13.46 4.18 -11.99
CA PRO A 263 14.79 4.74 -12.20
C PRO A 263 15.82 4.09 -11.27
N ASP A 264 17.05 4.05 -11.71
CA ASP A 264 18.18 3.76 -10.85
C ASP A 264 18.54 5.03 -10.07
N TYR A 265 17.89 5.21 -8.93
CA TYR A 265 18.06 6.40 -8.11
C TYR A 265 19.48 6.51 -7.52
N GLU A 266 20.13 5.38 -7.24
CA GLU A 266 21.42 5.36 -6.55
C GLU A 266 22.57 5.84 -7.46
N ASN A 267 22.49 5.48 -8.75
CA ASN A 267 23.55 5.81 -9.71
C ASN A 267 23.19 7.02 -10.61
N SER A 268 21.98 7.55 -10.48
CA SER A 268 21.56 8.73 -11.24
C SER A 268 22.29 9.98 -10.76
N LYS A 269 22.73 10.83 -11.67
CA LYS A 269 23.25 12.18 -11.36
C LYS A 269 22.14 13.21 -11.28
N PHE A 270 21.07 13.04 -12.08
CA PHE A 270 19.93 13.94 -12.10
C PHE A 270 18.64 13.17 -12.29
N THR A 271 17.62 13.49 -11.48
CA THR A 271 16.29 12.87 -11.55
C THR A 271 15.20 13.93 -11.57
N ILE A 272 14.22 13.77 -12.45
CA ILE A 272 13.01 14.58 -12.45
C ILE A 272 11.85 13.77 -11.88
N TYR A 273 11.26 14.23 -10.79
CA TYR A 273 10.01 13.71 -10.24
C TYR A 273 8.86 14.52 -10.80
N TRP A 274 8.17 13.98 -11.81
CA TRP A 274 7.10 14.67 -12.51
C TRP A 274 5.75 14.13 -12.10
N GLY A 275 4.97 14.93 -11.35
CA GLY A 275 3.68 14.52 -10.81
C GLY A 275 3.75 13.30 -9.88
N THR A 276 4.88 13.11 -9.20
CA THR A 276 5.11 11.95 -8.33
C THR A 276 5.93 12.32 -7.09
N SER A 277 5.71 11.58 -6.01
CA SER A 277 6.49 11.68 -4.78
C SER A 277 6.99 10.29 -4.39
N PRO A 278 8.27 9.98 -4.56
CA PRO A 278 8.82 8.63 -4.37
C PRO A 278 8.54 8.02 -2.99
N ALA A 279 8.43 8.83 -1.95
CA ALA A 279 8.11 8.37 -0.60
C ALA A 279 6.63 8.07 -0.37
N ASN A 280 5.73 8.65 -1.17
CA ASN A 280 4.28 8.57 -1.00
C ASN A 280 3.56 7.91 -2.18
N GLY A 281 4.19 7.88 -3.35
CA GLY A 281 3.65 7.36 -4.59
C GLY A 281 4.59 6.37 -5.28
N GLY A 282 4.06 5.59 -6.22
CA GLY A 282 4.86 4.76 -7.12
C GLY A 282 5.56 3.56 -6.46
N ASN A 283 4.87 2.84 -5.65
CA ASN A 283 5.28 1.60 -4.98
C ASN A 283 6.46 0.83 -5.62
N PRO A 284 7.36 0.24 -4.82
CA PRO A 284 7.35 0.22 -3.35
C PRO A 284 7.88 1.53 -2.76
N PHE A 285 7.05 2.22 -1.99
CA PHE A 285 7.31 3.57 -1.47
C PHE A 285 8.59 3.64 -0.64
N GLN A 286 8.72 2.75 0.34
CA GLN A 286 9.85 2.74 1.27
C GLN A 286 11.18 2.47 0.58
N LYS A 287 11.23 1.56 -0.40
CA LYS A 287 12.44 1.27 -1.15
C LYS A 287 12.89 2.50 -1.94
N GLN A 288 11.99 3.13 -2.68
CA GLN A 288 12.30 4.33 -3.45
C GLN A 288 12.78 5.47 -2.54
N ALA A 289 12.08 5.70 -1.43
CA ALA A 289 12.46 6.72 -0.46
C ALA A 289 13.87 6.48 0.08
N LYS A 290 14.20 5.23 0.39
CA LYS A 290 15.54 4.84 0.88
C LYS A 290 16.62 5.06 -0.18
N MET A 291 16.39 4.63 -1.42
CA MET A 291 17.34 4.81 -2.52
C MET A 291 17.60 6.30 -2.80
N VAL A 292 16.56 7.13 -2.82
CA VAL A 292 16.70 8.59 -3.00
C VAL A 292 17.42 9.22 -1.82
N ALA A 293 17.13 8.80 -0.59
CA ALA A 293 17.83 9.29 0.59
C ALA A 293 19.31 8.91 0.57
N HIS A 294 19.63 7.68 0.18
CA HIS A 294 21.00 7.19 0.00
C HIS A 294 21.75 8.02 -1.05
N ALA A 295 21.19 8.16 -2.25
CA ALA A 295 21.81 8.97 -3.32
C ALA A 295 22.09 10.41 -2.88
N ARG A 296 21.18 11.03 -2.12
CA ARG A 296 21.36 12.38 -1.57
C ARG A 296 22.51 12.48 -0.55
N SER A 297 22.72 11.43 0.22
CA SER A 297 23.73 11.44 1.30
C SER A 297 25.13 11.01 0.83
N THR A 298 25.22 10.20 -0.21
CA THR A 298 26.47 9.57 -0.64
C THR A 298 26.98 10.03 -2.01
N ASN A 299 26.11 10.60 -2.85
CA ASN A 299 26.47 11.04 -4.18
C ASN A 299 26.43 12.58 -4.26
N ASP A 300 27.60 13.22 -4.27
CA ASP A 300 27.70 14.68 -4.35
C ASP A 300 27.21 15.26 -5.67
N ASP A 301 27.28 14.49 -6.75
CA ASP A 301 26.78 14.87 -8.06
C ASP A 301 25.27 14.72 -8.21
N PHE A 302 24.59 14.06 -7.25
CA PHE A 302 23.15 13.85 -7.34
C PHE A 302 22.36 15.12 -7.12
N SER A 303 21.51 15.44 -8.09
CA SER A 303 20.55 16.53 -7.98
C SER A 303 19.18 16.11 -8.54
N TYR A 304 18.14 16.85 -8.21
CA TYR A 304 16.81 16.54 -8.71
C TYR A 304 15.89 17.75 -8.82
N ALA A 305 14.88 17.62 -9.67
CA ALA A 305 13.78 18.56 -9.79
C ALA A 305 12.45 17.86 -9.48
N VAL A 306 11.53 18.58 -8.85
CA VAL A 306 10.16 18.12 -8.62
C VAL A 306 9.22 19.02 -9.40
N VAL A 307 8.56 18.48 -10.39
CA VAL A 307 7.53 19.16 -11.19
C VAL A 307 6.19 18.72 -10.63
N ASP A 308 5.54 19.59 -9.88
CA ASP A 308 4.28 19.28 -9.19
C ASP A 308 3.54 20.59 -8.88
N PRO A 309 2.21 20.65 -9.05
CA PRO A 309 1.42 21.84 -8.69
C PRO A 309 1.43 22.11 -7.18
N THR A 310 1.78 21.13 -6.37
CA THR A 310 1.81 21.21 -4.91
C THR A 310 3.20 20.94 -4.34
N LEU A 311 3.48 21.50 -3.16
CA LEU A 311 4.69 21.20 -2.38
C LEU A 311 4.54 19.82 -1.75
N THR A 312 5.04 18.79 -2.45
CA THR A 312 5.06 17.43 -1.94
C THR A 312 6.19 17.20 -0.93
N ASN A 313 6.16 16.07 -0.22
CA ASN A 313 7.25 15.68 0.68
C ASN A 313 8.60 15.52 -0.06
N ALA A 314 8.58 15.18 -1.35
CA ALA A 314 9.78 15.12 -2.17
C ALA A 314 10.51 16.48 -2.20
N VAL A 315 9.78 17.58 -2.23
CA VAL A 315 10.34 18.95 -2.17
C VAL A 315 10.84 19.29 -0.78
N LYS A 316 10.14 18.83 0.28
CA LYS A 316 10.54 19.12 1.67
C LYS A 316 11.93 18.55 2.00
N PHE A 317 12.30 17.45 1.40
CA PHE A 317 13.63 16.87 1.51
C PHE A 317 14.67 17.58 0.63
N ALA A 318 14.24 18.54 -0.19
CA ALA A 318 15.10 19.39 -1.03
C ALA A 318 15.72 20.57 -0.28
N SER A 319 15.74 20.56 1.04
CA SER A 319 16.39 21.60 1.86
C SER A 319 17.92 21.71 1.67
N SER A 320 18.48 20.81 0.87
CA SER A 320 19.85 20.90 0.35
C SER A 320 19.84 21.60 -1.01
N ASN A 321 20.95 22.18 -1.41
CA ASN A 321 21.15 22.79 -2.74
C ASN A 321 20.92 21.81 -3.93
N LYS A 322 20.58 20.55 -3.64
CA LYS A 322 20.44 19.47 -4.61
C LYS A 322 19.03 19.33 -5.22
N GLY A 323 18.00 19.96 -4.64
CA GLY A 323 16.62 19.81 -5.10
C GLY A 323 15.94 21.13 -5.45
N ARG A 324 15.16 21.15 -6.52
CA ARG A 324 14.36 22.28 -6.98
C ARG A 324 12.90 21.89 -7.14
N TRP A 325 12.01 22.80 -6.78
CA TRP A 325 10.59 22.67 -7.08
C TRP A 325 10.20 23.59 -8.24
N ILE A 326 9.50 23.00 -9.21
CA ILE A 326 8.91 23.69 -10.35
C ILE A 326 7.40 23.56 -10.19
N GLY A 327 6.77 24.64 -9.72
CA GLY A 327 5.32 24.75 -9.61
C GLY A 327 4.69 24.83 -10.99
N ILE A 328 3.97 23.79 -11.40
CA ILE A 328 3.33 23.72 -12.70
C ILE A 328 1.82 23.91 -12.57
N LYS A 329 1.21 24.64 -13.51
CA LYS A 329 -0.25 24.68 -13.62
C LYS A 329 -0.74 23.35 -14.16
N PRO A 330 -1.72 22.67 -13.51
CA PRO A 330 -2.29 21.44 -14.04
C PRO A 330 -2.73 21.57 -15.51
N GLY A 331 -2.38 20.58 -16.33
CA GLY A 331 -2.67 20.55 -17.76
C GLY A 331 -1.66 21.27 -18.65
N THR A 332 -0.56 21.82 -18.10
CA THR A 332 0.51 22.49 -18.88
C THR A 332 1.79 21.67 -19.00
N ASP A 333 1.73 20.37 -18.68
CA ASP A 333 2.87 19.45 -18.69
C ASP A 333 3.57 19.40 -20.05
N THR A 334 2.77 19.31 -21.12
CA THR A 334 3.30 19.27 -22.49
C THR A 334 4.06 20.54 -22.85
N ALA A 335 3.59 21.71 -22.41
CA ALA A 335 4.27 22.98 -22.68
C ALA A 335 5.65 23.01 -21.99
N LEU A 336 5.75 22.54 -20.75
CA LEU A 336 7.03 22.42 -20.06
C LEU A 336 7.96 21.43 -20.76
N ALA A 337 7.43 20.26 -21.14
CA ALA A 337 8.23 19.25 -21.86
C ALA A 337 8.76 19.78 -23.22
N MET A 338 7.94 20.52 -23.96
CA MET A 338 8.38 21.16 -25.22
C MET A 338 9.45 22.23 -24.99
N ALA A 339 9.34 22.99 -23.89
CA ALA A 339 10.36 23.97 -23.54
C ALA A 339 11.70 23.33 -23.14
N MET A 340 11.70 22.08 -22.65
CA MET A 340 12.93 21.35 -22.34
C MET A 340 13.60 20.74 -23.58
N ILE A 341 12.87 20.52 -24.67
CA ILE A 341 13.40 19.98 -25.94
C ILE A 341 14.06 21.08 -26.77
N ARG A 342 13.67 22.33 -26.59
CA ARG A 342 14.19 23.48 -27.33
C ARG A 342 15.60 23.86 -26.86
#